data_4a9496f69800b4e6c4df8487c8433523
#
_entry.id   4a9496f69800b4e6c4df8487c8433523
#
_cell.length_a   1.000
_cell.length_b   1.000
_cell.length_c   1.000
_cell.angle_alpha   90.00
_cell.angle_beta   90.00
_cell.angle_gamma   90.00
#
_symmetry.space_group_name_H-M   'P 1'
#
loop_
_entity.id
_entity.type
_entity.pdbx_description
1 polymer ?
#
loop_
_entity_poly.entity_id
_entity_poly.type
_entity_poly.pdbx_seq_one_letter_code
_entity_poly.pdbx_strand_id
1 'polypeptide(L)'
;KYQICNYSRDESLQAELTREFPNVTNIVGSIEDRSLLFTTFEKIKPDVVIHAAAIKHLDIAEKNPIQACKVNVIGSLNVIDASVNSDVKVTIAISTDKSCDPENVYGYSKTLMERCFLDANTNRNKFACTRFANVTHSSGSVIPFWLNLKSQGKSLKLTDKNMNRLMFSQSDSAKLVKRAIDECEIQGGFVLSLNMKKTNMYELAKFISDDIEVVGKRDGEKLDEKLISEKELPYTYVSGKYIFIKNDVNEDIENRLSGELSSKTGENMTTDDLRELVYE
;
A
#
# COMPACT_ATOMS: atom_id res chain seq x y z
N LYS A 1 -17.22 11.90 14.75
CA LYS A 1 -17.73 10.72 14.03
C LYS A 1 -17.63 11.04 12.55
N TYR A 2 -16.91 10.24 11.76
CA TYR A 2 -16.77 10.46 10.32
C TYR A 2 -17.99 9.90 9.58
N GLN A 3 -18.41 10.59 8.51
CA GLN A 3 -19.29 10.01 7.50
C GLN A 3 -18.38 9.35 6.46
N ILE A 4 -18.60 8.07 6.17
CA ILE A 4 -17.76 7.29 5.26
C ILE A 4 -18.52 7.03 3.97
N CYS A 5 -17.85 7.32 2.84
CA CYS A 5 -18.31 6.97 1.51
C CYS A 5 -17.29 6.04 0.85
N ASN A 6 -17.73 4.88 0.36
CA ASN A 6 -16.95 3.94 -0.41
C ASN A 6 -17.30 4.06 -1.90
N TYR A 7 -16.30 4.35 -2.72
CA TYR A 7 -16.41 4.39 -4.17
C TYR A 7 -15.56 3.27 -4.76
N SER A 8 -16.16 2.25 -5.30
CA SER A 8 -15.46 1.07 -5.82
C SER A 8 -16.24 0.37 -6.93
N ARG A 9 -15.58 -0.49 -7.70
CA ARG A 9 -16.18 -1.20 -8.84
C ARG A 9 -16.99 -2.45 -8.44
N ASP A 10 -16.63 -3.06 -7.31
CA ASP A 10 -17.15 -4.36 -6.91
C ASP A 10 -18.43 -4.21 -6.07
N GLU A 11 -19.57 -4.39 -6.70
CA GLU A 11 -20.88 -4.33 -6.04
C GLU A 11 -21.09 -5.44 -4.99
N SER A 12 -20.47 -6.61 -5.19
CA SER A 12 -20.61 -7.73 -4.26
C SER A 12 -19.92 -7.42 -2.93
N LEU A 13 -18.68 -6.90 -2.99
CA LEU A 13 -17.97 -6.45 -1.81
C LEU A 13 -18.66 -5.23 -1.15
N GLN A 14 -19.29 -4.36 -1.93
CA GLN A 14 -20.09 -3.26 -1.37
C GLN A 14 -21.32 -3.76 -0.62
N ALA A 15 -21.99 -4.80 -1.15
CA ALA A 15 -23.12 -5.42 -0.47
C ALA A 15 -22.71 -6.10 0.86
N GLU A 16 -21.54 -6.75 0.90
CA GLU A 16 -20.96 -7.28 2.15
C GLU A 16 -20.65 -6.16 3.13
N LEU A 17 -19.97 -5.10 2.68
CA LEU A 17 -19.62 -3.93 3.48
C LEU A 17 -20.89 -3.27 4.08
N THR A 18 -21.98 -3.19 3.33
CA THR A 18 -23.26 -2.63 3.83
C THR A 18 -23.85 -3.46 4.97
N ARG A 19 -23.70 -4.79 4.93
CA ARG A 19 -24.20 -5.68 5.99
C ARG A 19 -23.39 -5.52 7.28
N GLU A 20 -22.08 -5.35 7.16
CA GLU A 20 -21.19 -5.17 8.30
C GLU A 20 -21.22 -3.73 8.84
N PHE A 21 -21.25 -2.74 7.94
CA PHE A 21 -21.20 -1.31 8.26
C PHE A 21 -22.36 -0.54 7.59
N PRO A 22 -23.58 -0.60 8.11
CA PRO A 22 -24.78 -0.03 7.46
C PRO A 22 -24.78 1.50 7.34
N ASN A 23 -23.86 2.18 8.03
CA ASN A 23 -23.71 3.64 7.95
C ASN A 23 -22.74 4.09 6.84
N VAL A 24 -22.13 3.17 6.09
CA VAL A 24 -21.25 3.51 4.96
C VAL A 24 -22.10 3.75 3.72
N THR A 25 -21.89 4.87 3.05
CA THR A 25 -22.50 5.15 1.76
C THR A 25 -21.69 4.47 0.67
N ASN A 26 -22.28 3.52 -0.06
CA ASN A 26 -21.63 2.82 -1.15
C ASN A 26 -22.03 3.41 -2.51
N ILE A 27 -21.05 3.65 -3.38
CA ILE A 27 -21.23 4.13 -4.75
C ILE A 27 -20.42 3.22 -5.69
N VAL A 28 -21.11 2.60 -6.65
CA VAL A 28 -20.45 1.78 -7.68
C VAL A 28 -19.87 2.68 -8.75
N GLY A 29 -18.56 2.59 -8.97
CA GLY A 29 -17.87 3.35 -9.99
C GLY A 29 -16.40 3.00 -10.13
N SER A 30 -15.79 3.37 -11.26
CA SER A 30 -14.36 3.22 -11.54
C SER A 30 -13.67 4.58 -11.49
N ILE A 31 -12.46 4.63 -10.92
CA ILE A 31 -11.61 5.83 -10.98
C ILE A 31 -11.17 6.18 -12.40
N GLU A 32 -11.33 5.26 -13.37
CA GLU A 32 -11.10 5.50 -14.78
C GLU A 32 -12.25 6.32 -15.40
N ASP A 33 -13.46 6.24 -14.85
CA ASP A 33 -14.60 7.08 -15.24
C ASP A 33 -14.50 8.46 -14.58
N ARG A 34 -13.80 9.36 -15.27
CA ARG A 34 -13.57 10.73 -14.82
C ARG A 34 -14.89 11.47 -14.54
N SER A 35 -15.88 11.33 -15.40
CA SER A 35 -17.15 12.06 -15.28
C SER A 35 -17.94 11.64 -14.04
N LEU A 36 -18.09 10.33 -13.81
CA LEU A 36 -18.78 9.80 -12.65
C LEU A 36 -18.04 10.14 -11.36
N LEU A 37 -16.69 10.06 -11.38
CA LEU A 37 -15.86 10.39 -10.22
C LEU A 37 -16.05 11.88 -9.83
N PHE A 38 -15.99 12.80 -10.77
CA PHE A 38 -16.19 14.23 -10.54
C PHE A 38 -17.59 14.53 -9.99
N THR A 39 -18.64 14.01 -10.63
CA THR A 39 -20.03 14.18 -10.14
C THR A 39 -20.19 13.62 -8.72
N THR A 40 -19.51 12.52 -8.41
CA THR A 40 -19.51 11.93 -7.06
C THR A 40 -18.86 12.86 -6.05
N PHE A 41 -17.70 13.43 -6.36
CA PHE A 41 -17.00 14.35 -5.47
C PHE A 41 -17.81 15.64 -5.24
N GLU A 42 -18.40 16.21 -6.28
CA GLU A 42 -19.28 17.38 -6.18
C GLU A 42 -20.48 17.12 -5.27
N LYS A 43 -21.05 15.91 -5.34
CA LYS A 43 -22.21 15.53 -4.51
C LYS A 43 -21.83 15.24 -3.06
N ILE A 44 -20.72 14.52 -2.83
CA ILE A 44 -20.30 14.07 -1.50
C ILE A 44 -19.52 15.16 -0.76
N LYS A 45 -18.73 15.97 -1.48
CA LYS A 45 -17.83 16.99 -0.94
C LYS A 45 -16.95 16.45 0.19
N PRO A 46 -16.09 15.45 -0.10
CA PRO A 46 -15.29 14.83 0.94
C PRO A 46 -14.24 15.81 1.50
N ASP A 47 -14.04 15.83 2.82
CA ASP A 47 -12.92 16.54 3.46
C ASP A 47 -11.61 15.78 3.30
N VAL A 48 -11.67 14.44 3.33
CA VAL A 48 -10.53 13.53 3.24
C VAL A 48 -10.80 12.47 2.21
N VAL A 49 -9.83 12.17 1.35
CA VAL A 49 -9.88 11.09 0.38
C VAL A 49 -8.74 10.11 0.64
N ILE A 50 -9.06 8.82 0.67
CA ILE A 50 -8.09 7.72 0.72
C ILE A 50 -8.16 6.99 -0.61
N HIS A 51 -7.13 7.16 -1.45
CA HIS A 51 -7.03 6.52 -2.75
C HIS A 51 -6.31 5.16 -2.63
N ALA A 52 -7.10 4.08 -2.54
CA ALA A 52 -6.60 2.70 -2.43
C ALA A 52 -6.82 1.86 -3.70
N ALA A 53 -7.53 2.39 -4.70
CA ALA A 53 -7.83 1.65 -5.93
C ALA A 53 -6.58 1.40 -6.77
N ALA A 54 -6.30 0.14 -7.10
CA ALA A 54 -5.18 -0.25 -7.96
C ALA A 54 -5.34 -1.67 -8.52
N ILE A 55 -4.67 -1.95 -9.62
CA ILE A 55 -4.30 -3.32 -10.00
C ILE A 55 -2.98 -3.62 -9.28
N LYS A 56 -3.02 -4.53 -8.28
CA LYS A 56 -1.91 -4.80 -7.36
C LYS A 56 -1.21 -6.15 -7.55
N HIS A 57 -1.82 -7.08 -8.27
CA HIS A 57 -1.24 -8.41 -8.53
C HIS A 57 -0.19 -8.32 -9.64
N LEU A 58 1.05 -8.71 -9.34
CA LEU A 58 2.20 -8.56 -10.24
C LEU A 58 1.96 -9.24 -11.59
N ASP A 59 1.62 -10.53 -11.56
CA ASP A 59 1.37 -11.34 -12.74
C ASP A 59 0.22 -10.82 -13.62
N ILE A 60 -0.81 -10.23 -12.98
CA ILE A 60 -1.92 -9.58 -13.69
C ILE A 60 -1.46 -8.27 -14.32
N ALA A 61 -0.70 -7.45 -13.59
CA ALA A 61 -0.19 -6.19 -14.10
C ALA A 61 0.78 -6.39 -15.27
N GLU A 62 1.70 -7.37 -15.17
CA GLU A 62 2.65 -7.73 -16.25
C GLU A 62 1.91 -8.17 -17.53
N LYS A 63 0.87 -8.97 -17.40
CA LYS A 63 0.07 -9.43 -18.55
C LYS A 63 -0.90 -8.37 -19.09
N ASN A 64 -1.20 -7.31 -18.32
CA ASN A 64 -2.15 -6.28 -18.67
C ASN A 64 -1.59 -4.85 -18.43
N PRO A 65 -0.44 -4.49 -19.01
CA PRO A 65 0.25 -3.23 -18.70
C PRO A 65 -0.57 -1.99 -19.04
N ILE A 66 -1.34 -2.01 -20.14
CA ILE A 66 -2.22 -0.91 -20.54
C ILE A 66 -3.29 -0.68 -19.45
N GLN A 67 -3.92 -1.75 -18.96
CA GLN A 67 -4.95 -1.63 -17.93
C GLN A 67 -4.37 -1.22 -16.59
N ALA A 68 -3.18 -1.72 -16.24
CA ALA A 68 -2.45 -1.27 -15.06
C ALA A 68 -2.14 0.24 -15.12
N CYS A 69 -1.68 0.74 -16.27
CA CYS A 69 -1.46 2.17 -16.49
C CYS A 69 -2.77 2.99 -16.38
N LYS A 70 -3.86 2.55 -17.01
CA LYS A 70 -5.16 3.23 -16.94
C LYS A 70 -5.67 3.35 -15.51
N VAL A 71 -5.62 2.27 -14.72
CA VAL A 71 -6.10 2.29 -13.33
C VAL A 71 -5.10 3.01 -12.43
N ASN A 72 -3.84 2.58 -12.40
CA ASN A 72 -2.89 3.02 -11.39
C ASN A 72 -2.31 4.41 -11.64
N VAL A 73 -2.27 4.87 -12.91
CA VAL A 73 -1.74 6.17 -13.27
C VAL A 73 -2.86 7.13 -13.67
N ILE A 74 -3.60 6.84 -14.74
CA ILE A 74 -4.64 7.76 -15.22
C ILE A 74 -5.78 7.89 -14.21
N GLY A 75 -6.22 6.76 -13.60
CA GLY A 75 -7.20 6.78 -12.52
C GLY A 75 -6.74 7.60 -11.31
N SER A 76 -5.45 7.53 -10.97
CA SER A 76 -4.88 8.35 -9.89
C SER A 76 -4.86 9.84 -10.24
N LEU A 77 -4.56 10.21 -11.49
CA LEU A 77 -4.67 11.60 -11.97
C LEU A 77 -6.12 12.10 -11.90
N ASN A 78 -7.11 11.25 -12.25
CA ASN A 78 -8.51 11.60 -12.10
C ASN A 78 -8.88 11.88 -10.62
N VAL A 79 -8.31 11.11 -9.68
CA VAL A 79 -8.53 11.34 -8.24
C VAL A 79 -7.89 12.65 -7.79
N ILE A 80 -6.68 12.97 -8.26
CA ILE A 80 -6.02 14.27 -7.99
C ILE A 80 -6.89 15.42 -8.51
N ASP A 81 -7.29 15.36 -9.79
CA ASP A 81 -8.12 16.38 -10.42
C ASP A 81 -9.45 16.59 -9.67
N ALA A 82 -10.15 15.47 -9.35
CA ALA A 82 -11.41 15.53 -8.61
C ALA A 82 -11.23 16.14 -7.22
N SER A 83 -10.13 15.79 -6.52
CA SER A 83 -9.79 16.33 -5.21
C SER A 83 -9.53 17.85 -5.26
N VAL A 84 -8.76 18.30 -6.25
CA VAL A 84 -8.47 19.74 -6.44
C VAL A 84 -9.74 20.53 -6.78
N ASN A 85 -10.54 20.00 -7.73
CA ASN A 85 -11.78 20.69 -8.15
C ASN A 85 -12.87 20.75 -7.07
N SER A 86 -12.86 19.82 -6.12
CA SER A 86 -13.83 19.76 -5.02
C SER A 86 -13.29 20.29 -3.69
N ASP A 87 -12.14 20.97 -3.71
CA ASP A 87 -11.49 21.54 -2.52
C ASP A 87 -11.26 20.55 -1.37
N VAL A 88 -10.92 19.30 -1.72
CA VAL A 88 -10.58 18.28 -0.72
C VAL A 88 -9.35 18.73 0.06
N LYS A 89 -9.44 18.74 1.40
CA LYS A 89 -8.35 19.20 2.26
C LYS A 89 -7.15 18.27 2.26
N VAL A 90 -7.41 16.98 2.35
CA VAL A 90 -6.37 15.92 2.46
C VAL A 90 -6.68 14.77 1.52
N THR A 91 -5.71 14.38 0.72
CA THR A 91 -5.80 13.19 -0.14
C THR A 91 -4.57 12.30 0.08
N ILE A 92 -4.81 11.07 0.54
CA ILE A 92 -3.75 10.07 0.81
C ILE A 92 -3.84 8.95 -0.22
N ALA A 93 -2.75 8.70 -0.93
CA ALA A 93 -2.64 7.53 -1.82
C ALA A 93 -1.93 6.36 -1.14
N ILE A 94 -2.47 5.16 -1.33
CA ILE A 94 -1.83 3.93 -0.86
C ILE A 94 -0.83 3.47 -1.91
N SER A 95 0.45 3.45 -1.53
CA SER A 95 1.56 2.97 -2.34
C SER A 95 2.15 1.66 -1.77
N THR A 96 3.30 1.25 -2.26
CA THR A 96 3.90 -0.07 -2.01
C THR A 96 5.42 0.02 -2.01
N ASP A 97 6.09 -0.91 -1.32
CA ASP A 97 7.54 -1.15 -1.38
C ASP A 97 8.03 -1.36 -2.83
N LYS A 98 7.19 -1.88 -3.71
CA LYS A 98 7.52 -2.11 -5.12
C LYS A 98 7.64 -0.82 -5.95
N SER A 99 7.21 0.32 -5.40
CA SER A 99 7.46 1.65 -5.98
C SER A 99 8.90 2.13 -5.75
N CYS A 100 9.61 1.53 -4.79
CA CYS A 100 11.01 1.78 -4.50
C CYS A 100 11.90 0.90 -5.40
N ASP A 101 12.75 1.49 -6.22
CA ASP A 101 13.56 0.78 -7.23
C ASP A 101 12.72 -0.23 -8.05
N PRO A 102 11.71 0.24 -8.83
CA PRO A 102 10.74 -0.61 -9.51
C PRO A 102 11.39 -1.47 -10.61
N GLU A 103 10.94 -2.72 -10.74
CA GLU A 103 11.38 -3.66 -11.80
C GLU A 103 10.21 -4.31 -12.55
N ASN A 104 8.97 -3.94 -12.21
CA ASN A 104 7.75 -4.49 -12.80
C ASN A 104 6.71 -3.40 -13.05
N VAL A 105 5.73 -3.70 -13.91
CA VAL A 105 4.67 -2.76 -14.33
C VAL A 105 3.93 -2.17 -13.13
N TYR A 106 3.62 -2.99 -12.12
CA TYR A 106 2.97 -2.51 -10.90
C TYR A 106 3.84 -1.48 -10.16
N GLY A 107 5.12 -1.82 -9.93
CA GLY A 107 6.07 -0.92 -9.27
C GLY A 107 6.22 0.41 -10.04
N TYR A 108 6.48 0.37 -11.35
CA TYR A 108 6.58 1.57 -12.18
C TYR A 108 5.32 2.43 -12.10
N SER A 109 4.14 1.82 -12.18
CA SER A 109 2.87 2.56 -12.10
C SER A 109 2.66 3.24 -10.74
N LYS A 110 3.07 2.59 -9.65
CA LYS A 110 2.96 3.14 -8.30
C LYS A 110 4.02 4.21 -8.02
N THR A 111 5.24 4.07 -8.56
CA THR A 111 6.27 5.12 -8.50
C THR A 111 5.77 6.41 -9.17
N LEU A 112 5.17 6.27 -10.37
CA LEU A 112 4.63 7.42 -11.08
C LEU A 112 3.45 8.04 -10.33
N MET A 113 2.56 7.23 -9.76
CA MET A 113 1.47 7.71 -8.90
C MET A 113 2.02 8.51 -7.69
N GLU A 114 3.02 8.00 -6.96
CA GLU A 114 3.63 8.74 -5.84
C GLU A 114 4.12 10.13 -6.31
N ARG A 115 4.86 10.19 -7.43
CA ARG A 115 5.38 11.46 -7.96
C ARG A 115 4.26 12.44 -8.30
N CYS A 116 3.18 11.98 -8.94
CA CYS A 116 2.03 12.83 -9.26
C CYS A 116 1.33 13.36 -8.00
N PHE A 117 1.18 12.53 -6.97
CA PHE A 117 0.58 12.95 -5.69
C PHE A 117 1.43 13.99 -4.97
N LEU A 118 2.74 13.80 -4.93
CA LEU A 118 3.65 14.76 -4.31
C LEU A 118 3.70 16.09 -5.07
N ASP A 119 3.68 16.04 -6.40
CA ASP A 119 3.67 17.24 -7.27
C ASP A 119 2.36 18.04 -7.13
N ALA A 120 1.22 17.34 -6.96
CA ALA A 120 -0.08 17.97 -6.77
C ALA A 120 -0.25 18.68 -5.40
N ASN A 121 0.68 18.48 -4.46
CA ASN A 121 0.58 19.04 -3.12
C ASN A 121 0.67 20.55 -3.10
N THR A 122 -0.30 21.21 -2.46
CA THR A 122 -0.36 22.65 -2.27
C THR A 122 -0.76 22.98 -0.84
N ASN A 123 -0.72 24.29 -0.48
CA ASN A 123 -1.24 24.72 0.83
C ASN A 123 -2.77 24.57 0.95
N ARG A 124 -3.50 24.57 -0.16
CA ARG A 124 -4.97 24.44 -0.18
C ARG A 124 -5.43 23.00 -0.21
N ASN A 125 -4.85 22.21 -1.09
CA ASN A 125 -5.14 20.79 -1.28
C ASN A 125 -3.88 20.00 -0.95
N LYS A 126 -3.88 19.28 0.15
CA LYS A 126 -2.69 18.58 0.65
C LYS A 126 -2.73 17.13 0.22
N PHE A 127 -1.62 16.69 -0.34
CA PHE A 127 -1.44 15.33 -0.87
C PHE A 127 -0.26 14.66 -0.19
N ALA A 128 -0.42 13.37 0.13
CA ALA A 128 0.65 12.52 0.61
C ALA A 128 0.41 11.06 0.20
N CYS A 129 1.42 10.23 0.34
CA CYS A 129 1.32 8.80 0.10
C CYS A 129 1.67 8.01 1.35
N THR A 130 1.12 6.79 1.49
CA THR A 130 1.61 5.79 2.42
C THR A 130 2.24 4.65 1.64
N ARG A 131 3.48 4.27 1.96
CA ARG A 131 4.18 3.16 1.31
C ARG A 131 4.06 1.92 2.19
N PHE A 132 3.28 0.96 1.72
CA PHE A 132 3.04 -0.32 2.37
C PHE A 132 4.08 -1.35 1.91
N ALA A 133 4.44 -2.27 2.79
CA ALA A 133 5.03 -3.55 2.40
C ALA A 133 3.93 -4.62 2.27
N ASN A 134 4.20 -5.86 2.67
CA ASN A 134 3.19 -6.91 2.58
C ASN A 134 2.23 -6.82 3.78
N VAL A 135 0.97 -6.48 3.50
CA VAL A 135 -0.09 -6.46 4.51
C VAL A 135 -0.65 -7.86 4.69
N THR A 136 -0.62 -8.37 5.91
CA THR A 136 -1.18 -9.68 6.25
C THR A 136 -2.71 -9.68 6.14
N HIS A 137 -3.29 -10.84 5.92
CA HIS A 137 -4.73 -11.05 5.81
C HIS A 137 -5.47 -10.13 4.82
N SER A 138 -4.73 -9.37 3.98
CA SER A 138 -5.36 -8.61 2.89
C SER A 138 -5.84 -9.55 1.78
N SER A 139 -6.83 -9.12 0.99
CA SER A 139 -7.37 -9.91 -0.13
C SER A 139 -6.26 -10.41 -1.06
N GLY A 140 -6.18 -11.73 -1.25
CA GLY A 140 -5.16 -12.39 -2.05
C GLY A 140 -3.76 -12.46 -1.42
N SER A 141 -3.61 -12.14 -0.12
CA SER A 141 -2.33 -12.29 0.59
C SER A 141 -1.99 -13.75 0.88
N VAL A 142 -0.70 -14.02 1.10
CA VAL A 142 -0.14 -15.36 1.18
C VAL A 142 -0.60 -16.14 2.42
N ILE A 143 -0.76 -15.50 3.58
CA ILE A 143 -1.11 -16.18 4.83
C ILE A 143 -2.50 -16.84 4.75
N PRO A 144 -3.60 -16.13 4.42
CA PRO A 144 -4.91 -16.76 4.24
C PRO A 144 -4.90 -17.86 3.17
N PHE A 145 -4.15 -17.66 2.09
CA PHE A 145 -4.00 -18.68 1.05
C PHE A 145 -3.34 -19.96 1.60
N TRP A 146 -2.25 -19.85 2.37
CA TRP A 146 -1.56 -20.98 2.97
C TRP A 146 -2.40 -21.66 4.06
N LEU A 147 -3.09 -20.89 4.90
CA LEU A 147 -4.01 -21.45 5.90
C LEU A 147 -5.14 -22.26 5.24
N ASN A 148 -5.68 -21.76 4.13
CA ASN A 148 -6.68 -22.49 3.35
C ASN A 148 -6.13 -23.78 2.72
N LEU A 149 -4.90 -23.76 2.16
CA LEU A 149 -4.26 -24.98 1.64
C LEU A 149 -4.05 -26.00 2.77
N LYS A 150 -3.55 -25.58 3.93
CA LYS A 150 -3.36 -26.44 5.10
C LYS A 150 -4.68 -27.07 5.55
N SER A 151 -5.77 -26.31 5.61
CA SER A 151 -7.09 -26.84 6.00
C SER A 151 -7.65 -27.89 5.03
N GLN A 152 -7.18 -27.86 3.77
CA GLN A 152 -7.51 -28.86 2.74
C GLN A 152 -6.52 -30.04 2.69
N GLY A 153 -5.52 -30.12 3.59
CA GLY A 153 -4.49 -31.12 3.58
C GLY A 153 -3.56 -31.05 2.36
N LYS A 154 -3.36 -29.85 1.79
CA LYS A 154 -2.50 -29.59 0.62
C LYS A 154 -1.23 -28.90 1.03
N SER A 155 -0.14 -29.19 0.28
CA SER A 155 1.17 -28.54 0.46
C SER A 155 1.07 -27.01 0.26
N LEU A 156 1.77 -26.25 1.11
CA LEU A 156 1.91 -24.81 0.95
C LEU A 156 2.75 -24.52 -0.30
N LYS A 157 2.27 -23.62 -1.14
CA LYS A 157 2.97 -23.22 -2.37
C LYS A 157 3.91 -22.06 -2.07
N LEU A 158 5.22 -22.34 -2.10
CA LEU A 158 6.28 -21.36 -1.86
C LEU A 158 6.98 -21.04 -3.17
N THR A 159 7.22 -19.76 -3.44
CA THR A 159 7.86 -19.33 -4.69
C THR A 159 9.37 -19.50 -4.67
N ASP A 160 10.05 -19.17 -3.56
CA ASP A 160 11.50 -19.36 -3.38
C ASP A 160 11.85 -19.40 -1.88
N LYS A 161 12.78 -20.30 -1.49
CA LYS A 161 13.22 -20.46 -0.09
C LYS A 161 14.05 -19.29 0.43
N ASN A 162 14.68 -18.53 -0.47
CA ASN A 162 15.53 -17.39 -0.11
C ASN A 162 14.78 -16.06 -0.12
N MET A 163 13.45 -16.08 -0.38
CA MET A 163 12.65 -14.88 -0.47
C MET A 163 12.36 -14.29 0.90
N ASN A 164 12.65 -13.00 1.07
CA ASN A 164 12.30 -12.26 2.28
C ASN A 164 11.26 -11.18 1.99
N ARG A 165 10.44 -10.86 2.97
CA ARG A 165 9.44 -9.79 2.89
C ARG A 165 9.41 -8.99 4.17
N LEU A 166 9.29 -7.66 4.04
CA LEU A 166 8.81 -6.81 5.10
C LEU A 166 7.30 -7.03 5.23
N MET A 167 6.80 -7.23 6.44
CA MET A 167 5.39 -7.54 6.68
C MET A 167 4.84 -6.74 7.86
N PHE A 168 3.56 -6.43 7.83
CA PHE A 168 2.85 -5.77 8.92
C PHE A 168 1.36 -6.07 8.87
N SER A 169 0.68 -5.85 9.98
CA SER A 169 -0.73 -6.20 10.17
C SER A 169 -1.69 -5.25 9.45
N GLN A 170 -2.94 -5.68 9.26
CA GLN A 170 -4.01 -4.79 8.78
C GLN A 170 -4.23 -3.62 9.75
N SER A 171 -4.18 -3.89 11.06
CA SER A 171 -4.29 -2.88 12.11
C SER A 171 -3.21 -1.80 11.98
N ASP A 172 -1.95 -2.20 11.78
CA ASP A 172 -0.86 -1.24 11.59
C ASP A 172 -0.96 -0.49 10.26
N SER A 173 -1.49 -1.13 9.21
CA SER A 173 -1.76 -0.44 7.94
C SER A 173 -2.80 0.67 8.11
N ALA A 174 -3.87 0.41 8.84
CA ALA A 174 -4.89 1.43 9.16
C ALA A 174 -4.33 2.57 10.03
N LYS A 175 -3.49 2.24 11.04
CA LYS A 175 -2.80 3.24 11.86
C LYS A 175 -1.84 4.10 11.04
N LEU A 176 -1.15 3.50 10.05
CA LEU A 176 -0.26 4.24 9.15
C LEU A 176 -1.03 5.25 8.30
N VAL A 177 -2.17 4.83 7.72
CA VAL A 177 -3.04 5.74 6.96
C VAL A 177 -3.59 6.86 7.86
N LYS A 178 -4.07 6.52 9.06
CA LYS A 178 -4.55 7.52 10.02
C LYS A 178 -3.45 8.54 10.35
N ARG A 179 -2.22 8.07 10.62
CA ARG A 179 -1.07 8.95 10.87
C ARG A 179 -0.77 9.83 9.67
N ALA A 180 -0.83 9.29 8.45
CA ALA A 180 -0.62 10.08 7.24
C ALA A 180 -1.66 11.19 7.07
N ILE A 181 -2.92 10.92 7.41
CA ILE A 181 -3.98 11.95 7.41
C ILE A 181 -3.64 13.05 8.41
N ASP A 182 -3.35 12.72 9.67
CA ASP A 182 -3.06 13.67 10.73
C ASP A 182 -1.85 14.57 10.39
N GLU A 183 -0.79 13.99 9.83
CA GLU A 183 0.39 14.73 9.39
C GLU A 183 0.10 15.59 8.14
N CYS A 184 -0.68 15.04 7.21
CA CYS A 184 -1.02 15.74 5.97
C CYS A 184 -1.94 16.95 6.24
N GLU A 185 -2.78 16.93 7.29
CA GLU A 185 -3.55 18.10 7.73
C GLU A 185 -2.64 19.28 8.11
N ILE A 186 -1.44 19.01 8.60
CA ILE A 186 -0.45 20.02 8.96
C ILE A 186 0.36 20.41 7.73
N GLN A 187 0.98 19.43 7.08
CA GLN A 187 1.85 19.61 5.92
C GLN A 187 1.80 18.37 5.03
N GLY A 188 1.42 18.51 3.76
CA GLY A 188 1.50 17.46 2.76
C GLY A 188 2.89 17.33 2.11
N GLY A 189 2.97 16.63 0.97
CA GLY A 189 4.19 16.52 0.17
C GLY A 189 5.20 15.48 0.72
N PHE A 190 4.71 14.38 1.30
CA PHE A 190 5.56 13.31 1.81
C PHE A 190 5.05 11.91 1.43
N VAL A 191 5.96 10.93 1.48
CA VAL A 191 5.62 9.51 1.54
C VAL A 191 5.89 9.03 2.96
N LEU A 192 4.89 8.40 3.59
CA LEU A 192 4.97 7.86 4.95
C LEU A 192 5.05 6.34 4.93
N SER A 193 5.97 5.79 5.70
CA SER A 193 6.08 4.35 5.92
C SER A 193 6.35 4.01 7.39
N LEU A 194 6.46 2.72 7.69
CA LEU A 194 6.85 2.20 9.00
C LEU A 194 8.22 1.53 8.92
N ASN A 195 8.98 1.60 10.01
CA ASN A 195 10.11 0.72 10.20
C ASN A 195 9.60 -0.70 10.51
N MET A 196 9.52 -1.54 9.47
CA MET A 196 8.92 -2.86 9.53
C MET A 196 9.98 -3.94 9.70
N LYS A 197 9.63 -4.99 10.44
CA LYS A 197 10.43 -6.21 10.52
C LYS A 197 10.24 -7.07 9.26
N LYS A 198 11.25 -7.87 8.96
CA LYS A 198 11.23 -8.84 7.86
C LYS A 198 11.03 -10.26 8.35
N THR A 199 10.51 -11.10 7.47
CA THR A 199 10.55 -12.55 7.63
C THR A 199 11.03 -13.22 6.34
N ASN A 200 11.73 -14.34 6.50
CA ASN A 200 11.97 -15.25 5.39
C ASN A 200 10.68 -16.04 5.12
N MET A 201 10.27 -16.12 3.85
CA MET A 201 9.00 -16.73 3.47
C MET A 201 8.96 -18.25 3.70
N TYR A 202 10.12 -18.93 3.66
CA TYR A 202 10.20 -20.35 3.99
C TYR A 202 10.03 -20.59 5.49
N GLU A 203 10.62 -19.75 6.36
CA GLU A 203 10.44 -19.84 7.81
C GLU A 203 8.98 -19.54 8.21
N LEU A 204 8.35 -18.55 7.56
CA LEU A 204 6.92 -18.28 7.75
C LEU A 204 6.05 -19.47 7.29
N ALA A 205 6.38 -20.09 6.16
CA ALA A 205 5.66 -21.28 5.69
C ALA A 205 5.84 -22.45 6.68
N LYS A 206 7.05 -22.69 7.17
CA LYS A 206 7.33 -23.72 8.19
C LYS A 206 6.60 -23.47 9.51
N PHE A 207 6.43 -22.22 9.90
CA PHE A 207 5.63 -21.87 11.09
C PHE A 207 4.17 -22.32 10.93
N ILE A 208 3.65 -22.35 9.69
CA ILE A 208 2.28 -22.78 9.37
C ILE A 208 2.19 -24.28 9.17
N SER A 209 3.09 -24.89 8.36
CA SER A 209 3.07 -26.32 8.00
C SER A 209 4.45 -26.80 7.56
N ASP A 210 4.76 -28.08 7.84
CA ASP A 210 5.98 -28.74 7.32
C ASP A 210 5.84 -29.19 5.86
N ASP A 211 4.61 -29.32 5.35
CA ASP A 211 4.33 -29.73 3.97
C ASP A 211 4.37 -28.54 3.02
N ILE A 212 5.55 -28.32 2.41
CA ILE A 212 5.87 -27.17 1.57
C ILE A 212 6.39 -27.63 0.21
N GLU A 213 5.78 -27.13 -0.86
CA GLU A 213 6.21 -27.33 -2.24
C GLU A 213 6.74 -26.02 -2.84
N VAL A 214 7.98 -26.05 -3.36
CA VAL A 214 8.57 -24.89 -4.05
C VAL A 214 8.11 -24.90 -5.50
N VAL A 215 7.38 -23.85 -5.90
CA VAL A 215 6.73 -23.75 -7.22
C VAL A 215 7.46 -22.82 -8.21
N GLY A 216 8.50 -22.08 -7.76
CA GLY A 216 9.23 -21.11 -8.57
C GLY A 216 8.67 -19.69 -8.47
N LYS A 217 9.51 -18.70 -8.80
CA LYS A 217 9.15 -17.27 -8.78
C LYS A 217 8.16 -16.93 -9.89
N ARG A 218 7.31 -15.94 -9.63
CA ARG A 218 6.42 -15.33 -10.62
C ARG A 218 7.16 -14.27 -11.43
N ASP A 219 6.63 -13.94 -12.62
CA ASP A 219 7.15 -12.84 -13.42
C ASP A 219 7.09 -11.51 -12.63
N GLY A 220 8.19 -10.76 -12.66
CA GLY A 220 8.33 -9.49 -11.95
C GLY A 220 8.54 -9.61 -10.43
N GLU A 221 8.69 -10.82 -9.86
CA GLU A 221 8.88 -11.03 -8.42
C GLU A 221 10.36 -11.02 -8.03
N LYS A 222 10.72 -10.17 -7.05
CA LYS A 222 12.08 -10.07 -6.48
C LYS A 222 12.27 -11.02 -5.29
N LEU A 223 13.52 -11.41 -4.99
CA LEU A 223 13.85 -12.10 -3.74
C LEU A 223 13.70 -11.19 -2.53
N ASP A 224 14.19 -9.97 -2.66
CA ASP A 224 14.09 -8.93 -1.64
C ASP A 224 13.44 -7.66 -2.22
N GLU A 225 12.66 -6.98 -1.40
CA GLU A 225 12.02 -5.71 -1.73
C GLU A 225 12.63 -4.58 -0.90
N LYS A 226 12.81 -3.41 -1.52
CA LYS A 226 13.24 -2.20 -0.83
C LYS A 226 12.05 -1.35 -0.44
N LEU A 227 12.05 -0.88 0.80
CA LEU A 227 11.07 0.09 1.28
C LEU A 227 11.60 1.52 1.16
N ILE A 228 12.89 1.70 1.42
CA ILE A 228 13.63 2.97 1.29
C ILE A 228 14.93 2.66 0.56
N SER A 229 15.19 3.33 -0.56
CA SER A 229 16.43 3.19 -1.33
C SER A 229 17.52 4.15 -0.88
N GLU A 230 18.77 3.85 -1.23
CA GLU A 230 19.90 4.77 -0.98
C GLU A 230 19.67 6.17 -1.57
N LYS A 231 19.00 6.26 -2.73
CA LYS A 231 18.68 7.53 -3.41
C LYS A 231 17.70 8.39 -2.62
N GLU A 232 16.86 7.76 -1.77
CA GLU A 232 15.87 8.45 -0.95
C GLU A 232 16.41 8.88 0.41
N LEU A 233 17.57 8.36 0.86
CA LEU A 233 18.16 8.68 2.17
C LEU A 233 18.32 10.19 2.43
N PRO A 234 18.78 11.02 1.47
CA PRO A 234 18.90 12.46 1.70
C PRO A 234 17.58 13.15 2.04
N TYR A 235 16.45 12.56 1.65
CA TYR A 235 15.10 13.08 1.83
C TYR A 235 14.35 12.40 2.98
N THR A 236 15.00 11.44 3.68
CA THR A 236 14.35 10.54 4.62
C THR A 236 14.74 10.84 6.05
N TYR A 237 13.73 10.93 6.94
CA TYR A 237 13.91 11.03 8.39
C TYR A 237 12.98 10.10 9.15
N VAL A 238 13.34 9.80 10.39
CA VAL A 238 12.62 8.89 11.28
C VAL A 238 11.97 9.66 12.43
N SER A 239 10.70 9.39 12.69
CA SER A 239 9.95 9.93 13.84
C SER A 239 9.25 8.77 14.57
N GLY A 240 9.89 8.30 15.66
CA GLY A 240 9.46 7.08 16.35
C GLY A 240 9.56 5.86 15.43
N LYS A 241 8.45 5.15 15.22
CA LYS A 241 8.39 4.02 14.29
C LYS A 241 8.08 4.42 12.83
N TYR A 242 7.85 5.69 12.58
CA TYR A 242 7.44 6.20 11.26
C TYR A 242 8.65 6.72 10.49
N ILE A 243 8.64 6.51 9.18
CA ILE A 243 9.66 6.96 8.24
C ILE A 243 8.97 7.89 7.24
N PHE A 244 9.50 9.10 7.12
CA PHE A 244 9.04 10.13 6.19
C PHE A 244 10.05 10.31 5.06
N ILE A 245 9.58 10.32 3.83
CA ILE A 245 10.34 10.68 2.65
C ILE A 245 9.73 11.96 2.10
N LYS A 246 10.47 13.06 2.08
CA LYS A 246 10.04 14.36 1.55
C LYS A 246 10.51 14.57 0.11
N ASN A 247 9.95 15.58 -0.57
CA ASN A 247 10.41 15.96 -1.90
C ASN A 247 11.70 16.82 -1.86
N ASP A 248 11.88 17.57 -0.78
CA ASP A 248 12.98 18.52 -0.66
C ASP A 248 14.02 18.05 0.37
N VAL A 249 15.29 18.25 0.06
CA VAL A 249 16.38 18.08 1.02
C VAL A 249 16.25 19.17 2.07
N ASN A 250 15.97 18.79 3.30
CA ASN A 250 16.03 19.70 4.42
C ASN A 250 17.33 19.41 5.19
N GLU A 251 18.29 20.33 5.16
CA GLU A 251 19.60 20.18 5.80
C GLU A 251 19.50 20.08 7.33
N ASP A 252 18.45 20.63 7.92
CA ASP A 252 18.19 20.65 9.37
C ASP A 252 17.46 19.40 9.90
N ILE A 253 17.34 18.33 9.08
CA ILE A 253 16.67 17.10 9.52
C ILE A 253 17.53 16.37 10.56
N GLU A 254 17.09 16.43 11.81
CA GLU A 254 17.53 15.52 12.87
C GLU A 254 16.94 14.11 12.63
N ASN A 255 17.67 13.06 13.04
CA ASN A 255 17.23 11.65 12.92
C ASN A 255 17.10 11.13 11.48
N ARG A 256 18.09 11.38 10.63
CA ARG A 256 18.18 10.76 9.30
C ARG A 256 18.27 9.24 9.40
N LEU A 257 17.67 8.55 8.43
CA LEU A 257 17.86 7.11 8.30
C LEU A 257 19.32 6.83 7.89
N SER A 258 20.00 5.92 8.61
CA SER A 258 21.43 5.67 8.44
C SER A 258 21.80 4.76 7.24
N GLY A 259 20.80 4.12 6.63
CA GLY A 259 20.98 3.21 5.49
C GLY A 259 19.66 2.78 4.87
N GLU A 260 19.72 2.10 3.72
CA GLU A 260 18.53 1.59 3.06
C GLU A 260 17.72 0.65 3.97
N LEU A 261 16.40 0.69 3.85
CA LEU A 261 15.51 -0.27 4.49
C LEU A 261 14.93 -1.22 3.44
N SER A 262 15.23 -2.51 3.60
CA SER A 262 14.80 -3.55 2.68
C SER A 262 14.47 -4.85 3.43
N SER A 263 13.82 -5.78 2.76
CA SER A 263 13.65 -7.14 3.31
C SER A 263 14.96 -7.93 3.39
N LYS A 264 16.04 -7.42 2.81
CA LYS A 264 17.39 -7.97 2.98
C LYS A 264 18.05 -7.49 4.29
N THR A 265 17.94 -6.19 4.59
CA THR A 265 18.66 -5.52 5.69
C THR A 265 17.81 -5.34 6.96
N GLY A 266 16.47 -5.39 6.86
CA GLY A 266 15.55 -5.18 7.97
C GLY A 266 15.76 -6.14 9.15
N GLU A 267 15.27 -5.77 10.33
CA GLU A 267 15.26 -6.62 11.53
C GLU A 267 14.38 -7.86 11.31
N ASN A 268 14.84 -9.02 11.78
CA ASN A 268 14.07 -10.24 11.68
C ASN A 268 12.89 -10.25 12.67
N MET A 269 11.77 -10.83 12.24
CA MET A 269 10.67 -11.16 13.14
C MET A 269 11.06 -12.26 14.12
N THR A 270 10.58 -12.15 15.35
CA THR A 270 10.64 -13.22 16.35
C THR A 270 9.54 -14.24 16.12
N THR A 271 9.60 -15.38 16.82
CA THR A 271 8.52 -16.39 16.78
C THR A 271 7.18 -15.83 17.27
N ASP A 272 7.21 -14.90 18.23
CA ASP A 272 6.00 -14.26 18.74
C ASP A 272 5.43 -13.26 17.71
N ASP A 273 6.28 -12.49 17.02
CA ASP A 273 5.85 -11.66 15.88
C ASP A 273 5.18 -12.52 14.79
N LEU A 274 5.74 -13.69 14.45
CA LEU A 274 5.14 -14.60 13.45
C LEU A 274 3.79 -15.16 13.91
N ARG A 275 3.67 -15.47 15.22
CA ARG A 275 2.40 -15.97 15.78
C ARG A 275 1.32 -14.90 15.68
N GLU A 276 1.62 -13.67 16.09
CA GLU A 276 0.69 -12.55 15.98
C GLU A 276 0.29 -12.33 14.52
N LEU A 277 1.27 -12.32 13.61
CA LEU A 277 1.06 -12.08 12.17
C LEU A 277 0.18 -13.14 11.49
N VAL A 278 0.28 -14.40 11.91
CA VAL A 278 -0.45 -15.54 11.28
C VAL A 278 -1.87 -15.68 11.83
N TYR A 279 -2.08 -15.36 13.12
CA TYR A 279 -3.34 -15.63 13.81
C TYR A 279 -4.09 -14.35 14.25
N GLU A 280 -3.68 -13.18 13.74
CA GLU A 280 -4.42 -11.93 13.88
C GLU A 280 -5.81 -12.04 13.19
#